data_de9881a39a98fccbca46b0178d76df0b
#
_entry.id   de9881a39a98fccbca46b0178d76df0b
#
_cell.length_a   1.000
_cell.length_b   1.000
_cell.length_c   1.000
_cell.angle_alpha   90.00
_cell.angle_beta   90.00
_cell.angle_gamma   90.00
#
_symmetry.space_group_name_H-M   'P 1'
#
loop_
_entity.id
_entity.type
_entity.pdbx_description
1 polymer ?
#
loop_
_entity_poly.entity_id
_entity_poly.type
_entity_poly.pdbx_seq_one_letter_code
_entity_poly.pdbx_strand_id
1 'polypeptide(L)'
;SSYKVKPLDVITVMMDRPRYENEIIPENIPLTIVYEDPYLMVVNKPAGLVVHPGHGNYHGTLVNALAWHMKDIPDYDANDPHVGLVHRIDKDTSGLLVIAKTPDAKTNLGIQFFNKTTKRKYRALVWGVMEQDEGTIVGNIARNPRDRMQMAVMSDPTVGKHAVTHYRVLERLGYVTLVECILETGR
;
A
#
# COMPACT_ATOMS: atom_id res chain seq x y z
N SER A 1 -26.82 -24.59 5.63
CA SER A 1 -26.76 -26.07 5.58
C SER A 1 -25.36 -26.49 5.20
N SER A 2 -24.72 -27.33 5.98
CA SER A 2 -23.38 -27.89 5.69
C SER A 2 -23.58 -29.21 4.95
N TYR A 3 -23.53 -29.18 3.61
CA TYR A 3 -23.46 -30.38 2.81
C TYR A 3 -22.03 -30.94 2.83
N LYS A 4 -21.88 -32.25 3.11
CA LYS A 4 -20.59 -32.94 3.00
C LYS A 4 -20.44 -33.50 1.61
N VAL A 5 -19.48 -32.99 0.86
CA VAL A 5 -19.16 -33.41 -0.50
C VAL A 5 -18.78 -34.90 -0.53
N LYS A 6 -19.32 -35.66 -1.50
CA LYS A 6 -19.04 -37.08 -1.71
C LYS A 6 -18.23 -37.28 -2.99
N PRO A 7 -17.52 -38.42 -3.15
CA PRO A 7 -16.89 -38.75 -4.43
C PRO A 7 -17.95 -38.76 -5.57
N LEU A 8 -17.59 -38.15 -6.68
CA LEU A 8 -18.42 -37.95 -7.88
C LEU A 8 -19.46 -36.81 -7.80
N ASP A 9 -19.52 -36.05 -6.71
CA ASP A 9 -20.32 -34.82 -6.69
C ASP A 9 -19.76 -33.80 -7.70
N VAL A 10 -20.64 -33.22 -8.49
CA VAL A 10 -20.30 -32.10 -9.38
C VAL A 10 -20.66 -30.82 -8.67
N ILE A 11 -19.65 -30.00 -8.38
CA ILE A 11 -19.83 -28.69 -7.76
C ILE A 11 -19.77 -27.62 -8.83
N THR A 12 -20.91 -26.95 -9.06
CA THR A 12 -20.96 -25.78 -9.93
C THR A 12 -20.96 -24.53 -9.07
N VAL A 13 -19.91 -23.73 -9.17
CA VAL A 13 -19.84 -22.42 -8.52
C VAL A 13 -20.30 -21.37 -9.52
N MET A 14 -21.50 -20.86 -9.35
CA MET A 14 -21.97 -19.70 -10.10
C MET A 14 -21.37 -18.45 -9.45
N MET A 15 -20.34 -17.91 -10.07
CA MET A 15 -19.74 -16.64 -9.66
C MET A 15 -20.46 -15.53 -10.44
N ASP A 16 -21.44 -14.93 -9.80
CA ASP A 16 -22.10 -13.71 -10.30
C ASP A 16 -21.21 -12.48 -10.01
N ARG A 17 -19.97 -12.58 -10.53
CA ARG A 17 -19.01 -11.48 -10.48
C ARG A 17 -18.85 -10.95 -11.89
N PRO A 18 -19.02 -9.65 -12.09
CA PRO A 18 -18.73 -9.04 -13.38
C PRO A 18 -17.27 -9.39 -13.77
N ARG A 19 -17.04 -9.72 -15.02
CA ARG A 19 -15.69 -10.04 -15.55
C ARG A 19 -14.67 -8.91 -15.38
N TYR A 20 -15.12 -7.74 -14.96
CA TYR A 20 -14.36 -6.49 -14.82
C TYR A 20 -13.68 -6.31 -13.46
N GLU A 21 -13.83 -7.22 -12.49
CA GLU A 21 -13.23 -7.06 -11.15
C GLU A 21 -11.68 -7.05 -11.16
N ASN A 22 -11.05 -7.46 -12.25
CA ASN A 22 -9.60 -7.48 -12.40
C ASN A 22 -9.07 -6.50 -13.46
N GLU A 23 -9.96 -5.79 -14.17
CA GLU A 23 -9.58 -4.84 -15.21
C GLU A 23 -9.42 -3.45 -14.62
N ILE A 24 -8.25 -2.86 -14.86
CA ILE A 24 -8.00 -1.47 -14.46
C ILE A 24 -8.64 -0.54 -15.49
N ILE A 25 -9.72 0.12 -15.10
CA ILE A 25 -10.39 1.10 -15.95
C ILE A 25 -9.69 2.44 -15.78
N PRO A 26 -9.12 3.05 -16.84
CA PRO A 26 -8.53 4.37 -16.77
C PRO A 26 -9.58 5.44 -16.42
N GLU A 27 -9.31 6.23 -15.39
CA GLU A 27 -10.20 7.30 -14.94
C GLU A 27 -9.46 8.64 -14.88
N ASN A 28 -10.07 9.70 -15.42
CA ASN A 28 -9.50 11.05 -15.39
C ASN A 28 -9.61 11.67 -14.00
N ILE A 29 -8.77 11.19 -13.09
CA ILE A 29 -8.65 11.67 -11.71
C ILE A 29 -7.39 12.54 -11.64
N PRO A 30 -7.47 13.78 -11.13
CA PRO A 30 -6.30 14.66 -10.99
C PRO A 30 -5.20 14.04 -10.13
N LEU A 31 -3.96 14.07 -10.62
CA LEU A 31 -2.77 13.63 -9.89
C LEU A 31 -1.92 14.83 -9.50
N THR A 32 -1.43 14.86 -8.27
CA THR A 32 -0.41 15.83 -7.86
C THR A 32 0.97 15.22 -8.13
N ILE A 33 1.50 15.48 -9.32
CA ILE A 33 2.81 14.99 -9.74
C ILE A 33 3.85 16.00 -9.28
N VAL A 34 4.84 15.57 -8.46
CA VAL A 34 5.93 16.41 -7.94
C VAL A 34 7.22 16.28 -8.76
N TYR A 35 7.37 15.16 -9.46
CA TYR A 35 8.47 14.91 -10.39
C TYR A 35 8.01 13.93 -11.47
N GLU A 36 8.48 14.12 -12.68
CA GLU A 36 8.25 13.21 -13.79
C GLU A 36 9.39 13.30 -14.81
N ASP A 37 9.86 12.14 -15.27
CA ASP A 37 10.80 11.99 -16.37
C ASP A 37 10.33 10.85 -17.33
N PRO A 38 11.08 10.47 -18.37
CA PRO A 38 10.68 9.36 -19.25
C PRO A 38 10.55 8.00 -18.56
N TYR A 39 11.18 7.77 -17.41
CA TYR A 39 11.30 6.46 -16.77
C TYR A 39 10.41 6.29 -15.54
N LEU A 40 10.19 7.35 -14.79
CA LEU A 40 9.41 7.32 -13.56
C LEU A 40 8.67 8.63 -13.29
N MET A 41 7.69 8.58 -12.41
CA MET A 41 7.07 9.76 -11.81
C MET A 41 6.98 9.62 -10.29
N VAL A 42 6.91 10.74 -9.59
CA VAL A 42 6.63 10.82 -8.15
C VAL A 42 5.32 11.54 -7.95
N VAL A 43 4.38 10.86 -7.33
CA VAL A 43 3.04 11.38 -7.06
C VAL A 43 2.89 11.64 -5.57
N ASN A 44 2.35 12.81 -5.21
CA ASN A 44 1.92 13.11 -3.84
C ASN A 44 0.46 12.67 -3.67
N LYS A 45 0.26 11.48 -3.08
CA LYS A 45 -1.08 10.93 -2.85
C LYS A 45 -1.77 11.68 -1.70
N PRO A 46 -3.00 12.16 -1.87
CA PRO A 46 -3.79 12.68 -0.76
C PRO A 46 -4.23 11.57 0.20
N ALA A 47 -4.52 11.92 1.45
CA ALA A 47 -5.22 11.04 2.37
C ALA A 47 -6.65 10.74 1.84
N GLY A 48 -7.17 9.56 2.13
CA GLY A 48 -8.47 9.09 1.66
C GLY A 48 -8.47 8.39 0.30
N LEU A 49 -7.41 8.56 -0.52
CA LEU A 49 -7.29 7.90 -1.81
C LEU A 49 -6.72 6.48 -1.66
N VAL A 50 -7.48 5.48 -2.09
CA VAL A 50 -7.02 4.08 -2.16
C VAL A 50 -6.00 3.93 -3.29
N VAL A 51 -4.93 3.16 -3.06
CA VAL A 51 -3.88 2.98 -4.08
C VAL A 51 -4.32 2.02 -5.18
N HIS A 52 -4.82 0.84 -4.81
CA HIS A 52 -5.16 -0.22 -5.79
C HIS A 52 -6.60 -0.70 -5.57
N PRO A 53 -7.36 -0.98 -6.65
CA PRO A 53 -8.70 -1.54 -6.52
C PRO A 53 -8.75 -2.78 -5.64
N GLY A 54 -9.82 -2.93 -4.89
CA GLY A 54 -10.04 -4.04 -3.99
C GLY A 54 -11.47 -4.04 -3.48
N HIS A 55 -11.79 -4.97 -2.58
CA HIS A 55 -13.15 -5.13 -2.08
C HIS A 55 -13.74 -3.81 -1.55
N GLY A 56 -14.87 -3.39 -2.14
CA GLY A 56 -15.53 -2.13 -1.81
C GLY A 56 -14.93 -0.86 -2.43
N ASN A 57 -13.83 -0.96 -3.20
CA ASN A 57 -13.17 0.17 -3.87
C ASN A 57 -12.67 -0.27 -5.25
N TYR A 58 -13.57 -0.49 -6.18
CA TYR A 58 -13.22 -0.99 -7.54
C TYR A 58 -12.85 0.15 -8.50
N HIS A 59 -13.23 1.38 -8.18
CA HIS A 59 -13.05 2.59 -8.97
C HIS A 59 -12.52 3.72 -8.11
N GLY A 60 -12.10 4.81 -8.74
CA GLY A 60 -11.65 6.00 -8.03
C GLY A 60 -10.34 5.82 -7.28
N THR A 61 -9.48 4.86 -7.69
CA THR A 61 -8.20 4.60 -7.04
C THR A 61 -7.03 5.29 -7.74
N LEU A 62 -5.89 5.35 -7.06
CA LEU A 62 -4.67 5.89 -7.66
C LEU A 62 -4.29 5.15 -8.95
N VAL A 63 -4.46 3.82 -8.98
CA VAL A 63 -4.16 3.01 -10.18
C VAL A 63 -5.05 3.39 -11.36
N ASN A 64 -6.35 3.68 -11.14
CA ASN A 64 -7.24 4.17 -12.21
C ASN A 64 -6.76 5.51 -12.78
N ALA A 65 -6.31 6.42 -11.91
CA ALA A 65 -5.75 7.72 -12.32
C ALA A 65 -4.42 7.56 -13.07
N LEU A 66 -3.54 6.68 -12.60
CA LEU A 66 -2.26 6.38 -13.26
C LEU A 66 -2.47 5.75 -14.64
N ALA A 67 -3.41 4.82 -14.77
CA ALA A 67 -3.75 4.22 -16.05
C ALA A 67 -4.24 5.26 -17.07
N TRP A 68 -5.01 6.25 -16.61
CA TRP A 68 -5.42 7.38 -17.46
C TRP A 68 -4.24 8.26 -17.86
N HIS A 69 -3.39 8.62 -16.93
CA HIS A 69 -2.23 9.50 -17.17
C HIS A 69 -1.22 8.85 -18.13
N MET A 70 -1.00 7.53 -18.00
CA MET A 70 0.02 6.81 -18.76
C MET A 70 -0.47 6.17 -20.06
N LYS A 71 -1.76 6.22 -20.38
CA LYS A 71 -2.35 5.54 -21.55
C LYS A 71 -1.71 5.84 -22.89
N ASP A 72 -1.15 7.05 -23.04
CA ASP A 72 -0.53 7.54 -24.27
C ASP A 72 1.01 7.45 -24.26
N ILE A 73 1.60 6.83 -23.22
CA ILE A 73 3.05 6.62 -23.13
C ILE A 73 3.42 5.39 -23.98
N PRO A 74 4.36 5.50 -24.94
CA PRO A 74 4.67 4.43 -25.89
C PRO A 74 5.08 3.09 -25.24
N ASP A 75 5.79 3.15 -24.13
CA ASP A 75 6.32 1.96 -23.42
C ASP A 75 5.40 1.51 -22.26
N TYR A 76 4.22 2.10 -22.14
CA TYR A 76 3.27 1.72 -21.12
C TYR A 76 2.67 0.35 -21.39
N ASP A 77 2.83 -0.58 -20.44
CA ASP A 77 2.17 -1.89 -20.48
C ASP A 77 0.74 -1.78 -19.94
N ALA A 78 -0.22 -1.71 -20.84
CA ALA A 78 -1.65 -1.66 -20.49
C ALA A 78 -2.15 -2.94 -19.79
N ASN A 79 -1.40 -4.05 -19.88
CA ASN A 79 -1.73 -5.30 -19.20
C ASN A 79 -1.11 -5.41 -17.81
N ASP A 80 -0.28 -4.44 -17.40
CA ASP A 80 0.27 -4.43 -16.05
C ASP A 80 -0.83 -4.14 -15.02
N PRO A 81 -1.23 -5.14 -14.20
CA PRO A 81 -2.29 -4.95 -13.22
C PRO A 81 -1.91 -3.97 -12.10
N HIS A 82 -0.65 -3.61 -12.00
CA HIS A 82 -0.14 -2.67 -11.00
C HIS A 82 0.14 -1.27 -11.54
N VAL A 83 0.07 -1.09 -12.86
CA VAL A 83 0.23 0.22 -13.52
C VAL A 83 1.49 0.96 -13.02
N GLY A 84 2.63 0.28 -13.08
CA GLY A 84 3.92 0.83 -12.66
C GLY A 84 4.14 0.97 -11.15
N LEU A 85 3.19 0.57 -10.30
CA LEU A 85 3.38 0.56 -8.85
C LEU A 85 4.46 -0.44 -8.43
N VAL A 86 5.38 0.01 -7.60
CA VAL A 86 6.44 -0.80 -6.96
C VAL A 86 6.31 -0.84 -5.44
N HIS A 87 5.46 0.02 -4.88
CA HIS A 87 5.11 0.06 -3.46
C HIS A 87 3.74 0.71 -3.25
N ARG A 88 3.28 0.71 -2.02
CA ARG A 88 2.01 1.35 -1.64
C ARG A 88 2.09 1.97 -0.26
N ILE A 89 1.22 2.93 -0.01
CA ILE A 89 0.87 3.45 1.31
C ILE A 89 -0.63 3.25 1.54
N ASP A 90 -1.08 3.33 2.78
CA ASP A 90 -2.47 3.09 3.13
C ASP A 90 -3.40 4.19 2.62
N LYS A 91 -4.71 3.91 2.60
CA LYS A 91 -5.74 4.84 2.13
C LYS A 91 -5.59 6.21 2.78
N ASP A 92 -5.52 6.24 4.11
CA ASP A 92 -5.52 7.48 4.88
C ASP A 92 -4.11 8.07 5.12
N THR A 93 -3.08 7.40 4.62
CA THR A 93 -1.71 7.95 4.58
C THR A 93 -1.56 8.84 3.35
N SER A 94 -1.13 10.06 3.55
CA SER A 94 -0.71 10.97 2.47
C SER A 94 0.79 10.89 2.23
N GLY A 95 1.24 11.34 1.06
CA GLY A 95 2.66 11.50 0.76
C GLY A 95 3.10 10.83 -0.54
N LEU A 96 4.41 10.72 -0.70
CA LEU A 96 5.05 10.42 -1.98
C LEU A 96 5.02 8.92 -2.31
N LEU A 97 4.64 8.62 -3.55
CA LEU A 97 4.84 7.32 -4.19
C LEU A 97 5.66 7.50 -5.46
N VAL A 98 6.61 6.59 -5.67
CA VAL A 98 7.32 6.48 -6.95
C VAL A 98 6.62 5.45 -7.83
N ILE A 99 6.41 5.81 -9.08
CA ILE A 99 5.70 5.04 -10.10
C ILE A 99 6.65 4.83 -11.26
N ALA A 100 6.84 3.61 -11.70
CA ALA A 100 7.61 3.29 -12.91
C ALA A 100 6.75 3.55 -14.16
N LYS A 101 7.36 4.13 -15.20
CA LYS A 101 6.72 4.37 -16.50
C LYS A 101 7.16 3.36 -17.54
N THR A 102 8.25 2.64 -17.29
CA THR A 102 8.79 1.60 -18.18
C THR A 102 8.99 0.29 -17.43
N PRO A 103 9.00 -0.87 -18.13
CA PRO A 103 9.28 -2.18 -17.52
C PRO A 103 10.65 -2.25 -16.82
N ASP A 104 11.69 -1.64 -17.41
CA ASP A 104 13.02 -1.60 -16.82
C ASP A 104 13.06 -0.79 -15.53
N ALA A 105 12.42 0.39 -15.51
CA ALA A 105 12.31 1.19 -14.30
C ALA A 105 11.53 0.43 -13.21
N LYS A 106 10.45 -0.28 -13.58
CA LYS A 106 9.67 -1.10 -12.64
C LYS A 106 10.52 -2.19 -12.01
N THR A 107 11.29 -2.91 -12.82
CA THR A 107 12.20 -3.96 -12.35
C THR A 107 13.25 -3.39 -11.40
N ASN A 108 13.94 -2.33 -11.81
CA ASN A 108 15.02 -1.71 -11.03
C ASN A 108 14.52 -1.11 -9.70
N LEU A 109 13.39 -0.41 -9.71
CA LEU A 109 12.77 0.11 -8.50
C LEU A 109 12.27 -1.04 -7.61
N GLY A 110 11.65 -2.08 -8.19
CA GLY A 110 11.21 -3.26 -7.47
C GLY A 110 12.34 -3.95 -6.70
N ILE A 111 13.52 -4.10 -7.31
CA ILE A 111 14.72 -4.63 -6.66
C ILE A 111 15.14 -3.76 -5.47
N GLN A 112 15.11 -2.44 -5.59
CA GLN A 112 15.45 -1.52 -4.49
C GLN A 112 14.47 -1.66 -3.32
N PHE A 113 13.17 -1.77 -3.59
CA PHE A 113 12.17 -2.02 -2.54
C PHE A 113 12.32 -3.40 -1.90
N PHE A 114 12.60 -4.42 -2.69
CA PHE A 114 12.83 -5.78 -2.20
C PHE A 114 14.07 -5.85 -1.30
N ASN A 115 15.19 -5.27 -1.74
CA ASN A 115 16.43 -5.21 -0.99
C ASN A 115 16.42 -4.17 0.15
N LYS A 116 15.32 -3.42 0.31
CA LYS A 116 15.15 -2.38 1.35
C LYS A 116 16.21 -1.28 1.29
N THR A 117 16.74 -0.99 0.12
CA THR A 117 17.74 0.08 -0.08
C THR A 117 17.08 1.46 -0.20
N THR A 118 15.77 1.52 -0.45
CA THR A 118 15.00 2.75 -0.45
C THR A 118 14.88 3.33 0.95
N LYS A 119 15.20 4.61 1.11
CA LYS A 119 15.05 5.32 2.39
C LYS A 119 13.65 5.93 2.45
N ARG A 120 12.83 5.46 3.39
CA ARG A 120 11.46 5.92 3.58
C ARG A 120 11.30 6.55 4.95
N LYS A 121 10.82 7.79 4.96
CA LYS A 121 10.51 8.54 6.17
C LYS A 121 9.04 8.88 6.20
N TYR A 122 8.43 8.71 7.37
CA TYR A 122 7.06 9.08 7.64
C TYR A 122 7.00 10.03 8.83
N ARG A 123 5.98 10.86 8.86
CA ARG A 123 5.61 11.61 10.07
C ARG A 123 4.27 11.09 10.55
N ALA A 124 4.18 10.87 11.85
CA ALA A 124 2.95 10.41 12.48
C ALA A 124 2.67 11.24 13.72
N LEU A 125 1.40 11.58 13.92
CA LEU A 125 0.91 12.14 15.16
C LEU A 125 0.33 10.96 15.95
N VAL A 126 0.94 10.66 17.09
CA VAL A 126 0.55 9.53 17.95
C VAL A 126 -0.07 10.01 19.25
N TRP A 127 -1.03 9.25 19.76
CA TRP A 127 -1.63 9.54 21.06
C TRP A 127 -0.63 9.35 22.20
N GLY A 128 -0.73 10.22 23.19
CA GLY A 128 0.11 10.20 24.38
C GLY A 128 1.41 11.00 24.24
N VAL A 129 2.07 11.17 25.35
CA VAL A 129 3.38 11.81 25.44
C VAL A 129 4.43 10.73 25.52
N MET A 130 5.26 10.63 24.50
CA MET A 130 6.36 9.66 24.48
C MET A 130 7.48 10.16 25.43
N GLU A 131 7.91 9.28 26.34
CA GLU A 131 8.95 9.62 27.30
C GLU A 131 10.33 9.71 26.65
N GLN A 132 10.64 8.76 25.77
CA GLN A 132 11.95 8.68 25.11
C GLN A 132 11.95 9.48 23.81
N ASP A 133 13.06 10.18 23.53
CA ASP A 133 13.21 11.01 22.34
C ASP A 133 13.37 10.18 21.05
N GLU A 134 13.91 8.98 21.15
CA GLU A 134 14.09 8.06 20.03
C GLU A 134 14.02 6.61 20.50
N GLY A 135 13.78 5.69 19.56
CA GLY A 135 13.76 4.27 19.87
C GLY A 135 13.43 3.40 18.65
N THR A 136 13.40 2.11 18.91
CA THR A 136 13.06 1.10 17.92
C THR A 136 11.91 0.26 18.42
N ILE A 137 10.85 0.17 17.62
CA ILE A 137 9.69 -0.68 17.89
C ILE A 137 9.83 -1.94 17.02
N VAL A 138 9.86 -3.09 17.66
CA VAL A 138 9.96 -4.40 17.02
C VAL A 138 8.75 -5.23 17.43
N GLY A 139 8.11 -5.90 16.46
CA GLY A 139 6.98 -6.77 16.74
C GLY A 139 6.48 -7.47 15.49
N ASN A 140 5.54 -8.37 15.68
CA ASN A 140 4.85 -9.03 14.59
C ASN A 140 3.46 -8.41 14.40
N ILE A 141 3.10 -8.10 13.18
CA ILE A 141 1.80 -7.49 12.84
C ILE A 141 0.95 -8.51 12.09
N ALA A 142 -0.28 -8.71 12.55
CA ALA A 142 -1.29 -9.52 11.88
C ALA A 142 -2.69 -8.89 12.01
N ARG A 143 -3.69 -9.50 11.36
CA ARG A 143 -5.08 -9.13 11.56
C ARG A 143 -5.49 -9.35 13.01
N ASN A 144 -6.11 -8.34 13.61
CA ASN A 144 -6.62 -8.45 14.97
C ASN A 144 -7.63 -9.61 15.07
N PRO A 145 -7.44 -10.60 15.98
CA PRO A 145 -8.35 -11.73 16.11
C PRO A 145 -9.77 -11.35 16.53
N ARG A 146 -9.92 -10.22 17.24
CA ARG A 146 -11.20 -9.72 17.73
C ARG A 146 -11.91 -8.80 16.73
N ASP A 147 -11.14 -8.07 15.93
CA ASP A 147 -11.65 -7.19 14.88
C ASP A 147 -10.77 -7.31 13.63
N ARG A 148 -11.18 -8.13 12.69
CA ARG A 148 -10.43 -8.41 11.46
C ARG A 148 -10.30 -7.22 10.50
N MET A 149 -11.00 -6.13 10.75
CA MET A 149 -10.83 -4.87 10.01
C MET A 149 -9.56 -4.13 10.42
N GLN A 150 -9.02 -4.41 11.60
CA GLN A 150 -7.84 -3.78 12.16
C GLN A 150 -6.62 -4.70 12.10
N MET A 151 -5.44 -4.07 12.08
CA MET A 151 -4.16 -4.74 12.31
C MET A 151 -3.76 -4.57 13.77
N ALA A 152 -3.08 -5.56 14.32
CA ALA A 152 -2.60 -5.51 15.71
C ALA A 152 -1.20 -6.12 15.82
N VAL A 153 -0.46 -5.68 16.83
CA VAL A 153 0.79 -6.33 17.23
C VAL A 153 0.45 -7.63 17.97
N MET A 154 1.05 -8.72 17.53
CA MET A 154 0.85 -10.05 18.13
C MET A 154 1.83 -10.27 19.27
N SER A 155 1.32 -10.82 20.39
CA SER A 155 2.15 -11.27 21.49
C SER A 155 2.87 -12.60 21.20
N ASP A 156 2.27 -13.44 20.33
CA ASP A 156 2.86 -14.69 19.88
C ASP A 156 3.86 -14.40 18.73
N PRO A 157 5.16 -14.69 18.94
CA PRO A 157 6.20 -14.43 17.94
C PRO A 157 6.08 -15.30 16.67
N THR A 158 5.26 -16.36 16.70
CA THR A 158 5.02 -17.22 15.54
C THR A 158 3.90 -16.72 14.65
N VAL A 159 3.11 -15.75 15.12
CA VAL A 159 1.95 -15.20 14.41
C VAL A 159 2.29 -13.84 13.82
N GLY A 160 1.90 -13.62 12.56
CA GLY A 160 2.04 -12.35 11.89
C GLY A 160 3.35 -12.19 11.12
N LYS A 161 3.58 -10.97 10.67
CA LYS A 161 4.76 -10.58 9.88
C LYS A 161 5.65 -9.66 10.70
N HIS A 162 6.92 -9.99 10.74
CA HIS A 162 7.92 -9.18 11.45
C HIS A 162 7.96 -7.74 10.93
N ALA A 163 7.93 -6.79 11.86
CA ALA A 163 7.94 -5.36 11.60
C ALA A 163 8.94 -4.65 12.50
N VAL A 164 9.70 -3.73 11.92
CA VAL A 164 10.66 -2.87 12.62
C VAL A 164 10.47 -1.44 12.17
N THR A 165 10.30 -0.55 13.14
CA THR A 165 10.19 0.89 12.93
C THR A 165 11.10 1.62 13.91
N HIS A 166 12.02 2.43 13.39
CA HIS A 166 12.78 3.38 14.21
C HIS A 166 11.98 4.68 14.28
N TYR A 167 11.91 5.29 15.46
CA TYR A 167 11.26 6.58 15.62
C TYR A 167 12.16 7.59 16.29
N ARG A 168 11.89 8.86 16.00
CA ARG A 168 12.44 10.01 16.69
C ARG A 168 11.32 11.02 16.96
N VAL A 169 11.21 11.46 18.20
CA VAL A 169 10.28 12.52 18.60
C VAL A 169 10.71 13.83 17.96
N LEU A 170 9.79 14.49 17.26
CA LEU A 170 9.98 15.82 16.70
C LEU A 170 9.40 16.88 17.64
N GLU A 171 8.23 16.62 18.23
CA GLU A 171 7.54 17.57 19.08
C GLU A 171 6.56 16.85 20.01
N ARG A 172 6.45 17.32 21.28
CA ARG A 172 5.45 16.87 22.25
C ARG A 172 4.40 17.96 22.42
N LEU A 173 3.14 17.62 22.10
CA LEU A 173 2.02 18.57 21.99
C LEU A 173 0.99 18.38 23.13
N GLY A 174 1.41 17.93 24.29
CA GLY A 174 0.56 17.71 25.46
C GLY A 174 -0.15 16.36 25.45
N TYR A 175 -1.16 16.17 24.60
CA TYR A 175 -1.91 14.90 24.49
C TYR A 175 -1.44 13.98 23.37
N VAL A 176 -0.63 14.50 22.48
CA VAL A 176 -0.10 13.79 21.30
C VAL A 176 1.37 14.11 21.12
N THR A 177 2.06 13.24 20.40
CA THR A 177 3.48 13.41 20.04
C THR A 177 3.62 13.33 18.54
N LEU A 178 4.32 14.29 17.93
CA LEU A 178 4.74 14.22 16.53
C LEU A 178 6.05 13.45 16.44
N VAL A 179 6.07 12.40 15.65
CA VAL A 179 7.25 11.54 15.46
C VAL A 179 7.64 11.42 13.99
N GLU A 180 8.94 11.32 13.73
CA GLU A 180 9.48 10.83 12.46
C GLU A 180 9.71 9.33 12.59
N CYS A 181 9.24 8.55 11.61
CA CYS A 181 9.39 7.11 11.57
C CYS A 181 10.21 6.69 10.34
N ILE A 182 11.19 5.83 10.55
CA ILE A 182 11.98 5.19 9.50
C ILE A 182 11.66 3.69 9.54
N LEU A 183 11.14 3.17 8.43
CA LEU A 183 10.68 1.80 8.35
C LEU A 183 11.77 0.90 7.75
N GLU A 184 12.18 -0.15 8.47
CA GLU A 184 12.96 -1.24 7.87
C GLU A 184 12.06 -2.19 7.07
N THR A 185 10.81 -2.32 7.47
CA THR A 185 9.84 -3.21 6.85
C THR A 185 8.68 -2.40 6.28
N GLY A 186 8.07 -2.87 5.21
CA GLY A 186 6.89 -2.25 4.58
C GLY A 186 5.57 -2.83 5.12
N ARG A 187 5.36 -2.81 6.44
CA ARG A 187 4.18 -3.39 7.10
C ARG A 187 3.29 -2.30 7.67
#